data_864bb6bfbf4490bce67093ace397a87a
#
_entry.id   864bb6bfbf4490bce67093ace397a87a
#
_cell.length_a   1.000
_cell.length_b   1.000
_cell.length_c   1.000
_cell.angle_alpha   90.00
_cell.angle_beta   90.00
_cell.angle_gamma   90.00
#
_symmetry.space_group_name_H-M   'P 1'
#
loop_
_entity.id
_entity.type
_entity.pdbx_description
1 polymer ?
#
loop_
_entity_poly.entity_id
_entity_poly.type
_entity_poly.pdbx_seq_one_letter_code
_entity_poly.pdbx_strand_id
1 'polypeptide(L)'
;MLKYSNITADTLIKTGFGRVMGIVVNSHTSGTIKLWDNTSAATTVITNTYTFPAGSSVINFPNGGISFNTGLYADIGGTVDLTIVYL
;
A
#
# COMPACT_ATOMS: atom_id res chain seq x y z
N MET A 1 -1.75 -9.81 -14.89
CA MET A 1 -0.51 -10.30 -14.24
C MET A 1 -0.19 -9.45 -13.02
N LEU A 2 0.15 -10.09 -11.93
CA LEU A 2 0.54 -9.39 -10.70
C LEU A 2 1.82 -8.59 -10.92
N LYS A 3 1.85 -7.42 -10.34
CA LYS A 3 3.00 -6.51 -10.33
C LYS A 3 3.40 -6.23 -8.89
N TYR A 4 4.58 -5.66 -8.72
CA TYR A 4 5.04 -5.29 -7.39
C TYR A 4 5.81 -3.97 -7.44
N SER A 5 5.85 -3.31 -6.29
CA SER A 5 6.67 -2.12 -6.09
C SER A 5 7.27 -2.18 -4.69
N ASN A 6 8.60 -2.13 -4.62
CA ASN A 6 9.29 -2.02 -3.33
C ASN A 6 9.47 -0.54 -3.02
N ILE A 7 8.97 -0.12 -1.86
CA ILE A 7 8.98 1.30 -1.49
C ILE A 7 9.50 1.51 -0.08
N THR A 8 10.09 2.68 0.13
CA THR A 8 10.59 3.14 1.42
C THR A 8 10.06 4.52 1.80
N ALA A 9 9.24 5.10 0.96
CA ALA A 9 8.67 6.44 1.14
C ALA A 9 7.33 6.54 0.41
N ASP A 10 6.64 7.65 0.57
CA ASP A 10 5.39 7.93 -0.16
C ASP A 10 5.58 7.73 -1.64
N THR A 11 4.71 6.96 -2.27
CA THR A 11 4.87 6.58 -3.68
C THR A 11 3.52 6.44 -4.36
N LEU A 12 3.40 7.00 -5.55
CA LEU A 12 2.31 6.68 -6.46
C LEU A 12 2.63 5.34 -7.13
N ILE A 13 1.88 4.30 -6.76
CA ILE A 13 2.13 2.93 -7.23
C ILE A 13 1.59 2.73 -8.65
N LYS A 14 0.37 3.20 -8.88
CA LYS A 14 -0.29 3.02 -10.17
C LYS A 14 -1.26 4.16 -10.44
N THR A 15 -1.36 4.55 -11.71
CA THR A 15 -2.37 5.48 -12.21
C THR A 15 -3.46 4.67 -12.93
N GLY A 16 -4.73 5.04 -12.71
CA GLY A 16 -5.85 4.35 -13.28
C GLY A 16 -6.36 3.21 -12.39
N PHE A 17 -7.28 2.42 -12.90
CA PHE A 17 -7.88 1.36 -12.12
C PHE A 17 -6.96 0.14 -11.96
N GLY A 18 -7.21 -0.62 -10.91
CA GLY A 18 -6.49 -1.84 -10.63
C GLY A 18 -6.93 -2.45 -9.32
N ARG A 19 -6.09 -3.33 -8.77
CA ARG A 19 -6.33 -3.95 -7.48
C ARG A 19 -5.05 -4.00 -6.66
N VAL A 20 -5.16 -3.72 -5.37
CA VAL A 20 -4.07 -3.98 -4.43
C VAL A 20 -4.30 -5.35 -3.79
N MET A 21 -3.30 -6.23 -3.90
CA MET A 21 -3.42 -7.64 -3.51
C MET A 21 -2.86 -7.90 -2.12
N GLY A 22 -1.77 -7.23 -1.77
CA GLY A 22 -1.14 -7.43 -0.49
C GLY A 22 0.10 -6.59 -0.30
N ILE A 23 0.63 -6.66 0.91
CA ILE A 23 1.82 -5.91 1.31
C ILE A 23 2.74 -6.86 2.07
N VAL A 24 4.01 -6.92 1.64
CA VAL A 24 5.07 -7.60 2.39
C VAL A 24 5.85 -6.53 3.12
N VAL A 25 5.78 -6.52 4.45
CA VAL A 25 6.56 -5.61 5.28
C VAL A 25 7.88 -6.27 5.59
N ASN A 26 8.94 -5.86 4.92
CA ASN A 26 10.28 -6.45 5.10
C ASN A 26 10.89 -6.00 6.42
N SER A 27 10.79 -4.71 6.72
CA SER A 27 11.25 -4.14 7.98
C SER A 27 10.59 -2.78 8.20
N HIS A 28 10.50 -2.36 9.45
CA HIS A 28 10.02 -1.02 9.78
C HIS A 28 10.40 -0.61 11.19
N THR A 29 10.41 0.70 11.42
CA THR A 29 10.50 1.30 12.74
C THR A 29 9.31 2.25 12.88
N SER A 30 8.35 1.92 13.75
CA SER A 30 7.13 2.67 13.96
C SER A 30 6.40 2.97 12.64
N GLY A 31 6.34 1.98 11.76
CA GLY A 31 5.82 2.15 10.41
C GLY A 31 4.30 2.13 10.34
N THR A 32 3.76 2.97 9.47
CA THR A 32 2.34 3.01 9.15
C THR A 32 2.15 3.14 7.65
N ILE A 33 0.97 2.74 7.18
CA ILE A 33 0.58 2.93 5.79
C ILE A 33 -0.88 3.38 5.70
N LYS A 34 -1.14 4.29 4.77
CA LYS A 34 -2.48 4.68 4.38
C LYS A 34 -2.54 4.62 2.86
N LEU A 35 -3.54 3.93 2.34
CA LEU A 35 -3.70 3.77 0.90
C LEU A 35 -4.84 4.65 0.41
N TRP A 36 -4.57 5.37 -0.68
CA TRP A 36 -5.51 6.29 -1.29
C TRP A 36 -5.88 5.81 -2.69
N ASP A 37 -7.17 5.89 -3.02
CA ASP A 37 -7.66 5.72 -4.39
C ASP A 37 -7.59 7.07 -5.08
N ASN A 38 -6.36 7.47 -5.41
CA ASN A 38 -6.07 8.73 -6.07
C ASN A 38 -4.63 8.69 -6.56
N THR A 39 -4.20 9.73 -7.24
CA THR A 39 -2.80 9.91 -7.65
C THR A 39 -2.00 10.75 -6.64
N SER A 40 -2.62 11.09 -5.52
CA SER A 40 -2.01 11.81 -4.40
C SER A 40 -2.72 11.44 -3.10
N ALA A 41 -2.17 11.85 -1.97
CA ALA A 41 -2.77 11.64 -0.65
C ALA A 41 -3.93 12.62 -0.45
N ALA A 42 -5.04 12.38 -1.12
CA ALA A 42 -6.20 13.27 -1.10
C ALA A 42 -7.50 12.53 -1.40
N THR A 43 -8.58 12.99 -0.83
CA THR A 43 -9.98 12.72 -1.17
C THR A 43 -10.47 11.32 -0.83
N THR A 44 -10.06 10.27 -1.56
CA THR A 44 -10.66 8.94 -1.43
C THR A 44 -9.69 7.96 -0.82
N VAL A 45 -10.02 7.43 0.36
CA VAL A 45 -9.19 6.50 1.11
C VAL A 45 -9.59 5.06 0.77
N ILE A 46 -8.62 4.22 0.43
CA ILE A 46 -8.84 2.78 0.30
C ILE A 46 -8.81 2.15 1.68
N THR A 47 -7.71 2.35 2.41
CA THR A 47 -7.60 1.94 3.79
C THR A 47 -7.00 3.07 4.60
N ASN A 48 -7.60 3.33 5.75
CA ASN A 48 -7.11 4.35 6.67
C ASN A 48 -5.78 3.90 7.27
N THR A 49 -5.15 4.78 8.05
CA THR A 49 -3.83 4.51 8.61
C THR A 49 -3.80 3.18 9.36
N TYR A 50 -2.93 2.29 8.89
CA TYR A 50 -2.69 0.99 9.51
C TYR A 50 -1.30 1.00 10.13
N THR A 51 -1.23 0.67 11.42
CA THR A 51 0.04 0.58 12.16
C THR A 51 0.56 -0.84 12.05
N PHE A 52 1.77 -1.00 11.53
CA PHE A 52 2.36 -2.33 11.38
C PHE A 52 2.69 -2.94 12.75
N PRO A 53 2.45 -4.25 12.92
CA PRO A 53 2.97 -4.96 14.09
C PRO A 53 4.50 -4.96 14.07
N ALA A 54 5.11 -5.17 15.23
CA ALA A 54 6.57 -5.21 15.33
C ALA A 54 7.15 -6.33 14.46
N GLY A 55 8.30 -6.05 13.83
CA GLY A 55 8.99 -7.00 12.97
C GLY A 55 8.48 -7.03 11.55
N SER A 56 8.80 -8.08 10.83
CA SER A 56 8.32 -8.30 9.47
C SER A 56 6.94 -8.96 9.47
N SER A 57 6.17 -8.72 8.43
CA SER A 57 4.82 -9.29 8.32
C SER A 57 4.35 -9.29 6.87
N VAL A 58 3.27 -10.03 6.63
CA VAL A 58 2.60 -10.07 5.33
C VAL A 58 1.13 -9.75 5.56
N ILE A 59 0.62 -8.81 4.78
CA ILE A 59 -0.79 -8.42 4.81
C ILE A 59 -1.41 -8.86 3.49
N ASN A 60 -2.42 -9.72 3.56
CA ASN A 60 -3.17 -10.17 2.39
C ASN A 60 -4.54 -9.53 2.40
N PHE A 61 -4.94 -8.93 1.28
CA PHE A 61 -6.28 -8.41 1.13
C PHE A 61 -7.21 -9.54 0.63
N PRO A 62 -8.41 -9.66 1.22
CA PRO A 62 -9.28 -10.79 0.93
C PRO A 62 -9.89 -10.72 -0.47
N ASN A 63 -10.40 -11.88 -0.93
CA ASN A 63 -11.23 -12.00 -2.13
C ASN A 63 -10.60 -11.41 -3.40
N GLY A 64 -9.31 -11.65 -3.60
CA GLY A 64 -8.63 -11.18 -4.80
C GLY A 64 -8.24 -9.71 -4.75
N GLY A 65 -8.15 -9.12 -3.56
CA GLY A 65 -7.67 -7.76 -3.37
C GLY A 65 -8.76 -6.71 -3.32
N ILE A 66 -8.33 -5.46 -3.18
CA ILE A 66 -9.22 -4.31 -3.13
C ILE A 66 -9.06 -3.51 -4.43
N SER A 67 -10.18 -3.27 -5.10
CA SER A 67 -10.20 -2.49 -6.35
C SER A 67 -10.05 -1.00 -6.07
N PHE A 68 -9.33 -0.32 -6.93
CA PHE A 68 -9.26 1.15 -6.96
C PHE A 68 -9.52 1.63 -8.38
N ASN A 69 -10.01 2.86 -8.53
CA ASN A 69 -10.46 3.40 -9.81
C ASN A 69 -9.52 4.46 -10.39
N THR A 70 -9.04 5.37 -9.55
CA THR A 70 -8.26 6.54 -9.99
C THR A 70 -6.76 6.29 -9.94
N GLY A 71 -6.33 5.57 -8.93
CA GLY A 71 -4.92 5.26 -8.74
C GLY A 71 -4.69 4.59 -7.40
N LEU A 72 -3.45 4.20 -7.18
CA LEU A 72 -3.02 3.63 -5.90
C LEU A 72 -1.84 4.46 -5.40
N TYR A 73 -2.08 5.24 -4.36
CA TYR A 73 -1.06 6.06 -3.71
C TYR A 73 -0.81 5.52 -2.31
N ALA A 74 0.46 5.25 -2.00
CA ALA A 74 0.89 4.79 -0.68
C ALA A 74 1.47 5.94 0.12
N ASP A 75 0.83 6.23 1.25
CA ASP A 75 1.22 7.28 2.18
C ASP A 75 1.84 6.62 3.41
N ILE A 76 3.13 6.83 3.60
CA ILE A 76 3.96 6.10 4.55
C ILE A 76 4.29 6.97 5.75
N GLY A 77 4.16 6.39 6.96
CA GLY A 77 4.67 7.00 8.18
C GLY A 77 5.78 6.15 8.78
N GLY A 78 6.72 6.79 9.49
CA GLY A 78 7.86 6.12 10.07
C GLY A 78 8.88 5.68 9.02
N THR A 79 9.72 4.73 9.41
CA THR A 79 10.73 4.14 8.51
C THR A 79 10.25 2.76 8.09
N VAL A 80 10.11 2.54 6.79
CA VAL A 80 9.61 1.27 6.26
C VAL A 80 10.43 0.80 5.07
N ASP A 81 10.43 -0.52 4.88
CA ASP A 81 10.83 -1.18 3.66
C ASP A 81 9.75 -2.22 3.37
N LEU A 82 8.95 -1.97 2.36
CA LEU A 82 7.84 -2.85 2.03
C LEU A 82 7.69 -3.05 0.53
N THR A 83 7.00 -4.12 0.18
CA THR A 83 6.67 -4.44 -1.21
C THR A 83 5.16 -4.53 -1.33
N ILE A 84 4.59 -3.72 -2.21
CA ILE A 84 3.16 -3.74 -2.51
C ILE A 84 2.94 -4.58 -3.76
N VAL A 85 2.02 -5.55 -3.66
CA VAL A 85 1.64 -6.42 -4.78
C VAL A 85 0.28 -5.95 -5.30
N TYR A 86 0.19 -5.74 -6.60
CA TYR A 86 -1.00 -5.15 -7.22
C TYR A 86 -1.19 -5.62 -8.66
N LEU A 87 -2.37 -5.27 -9.20
CA LEU A 87 -2.70 -5.44 -10.62
C LEU A 87 -2.88 -4.12 -11.29
#